data_dc9fb1df775911fc868ca087398efd5d
#
_entry.id   dc9fb1df775911fc868ca087398efd5d
#
_cell.length_a   1.000
_cell.length_b   1.000
_cell.length_c   1.000
_cell.angle_alpha   90.00
_cell.angle_beta   90.00
_cell.angle_gamma   90.00
#
_symmetry.space_group_name_H-M   'P 1'
#
loop_
_entity.id
_entity.type
_entity.pdbx_description
1 polymer ?
#
loop_
_entity_poly.entity_id
_entity_poly.type
_entity_poly.pdbx_seq_one_letter_code
_entity_poly.pdbx_strand_id
1 'polypeptide(L)'
;RQTWSKTEAGAASVVVLPAGAGVLRALWCAPAGTPPPAGPAITPQAWAWVSVRSGVAMLSQPIFEAFVPQMLNYESIGGVSFKKGCYPGQEVVARSQFRGTLKRRAYLAHSDAALSSGQEIFHSLETDQPCGLVAAACAAPDGGCDAIISIQTSAAASGSLHIGAAGGATL
;
A
#
# COMPACT_ATOMS: atom_id res chain seq x y z
N ARG A 1 10.76 -15.30 -10.23
CA ARG A 1 11.10 -14.13 -11.07
C ARG A 1 11.24 -12.91 -10.17
N GLN A 2 12.14 -12.00 -10.51
CA GLN A 2 12.35 -10.78 -9.72
C GLN A 2 11.17 -9.83 -9.90
N THR A 3 10.67 -9.25 -8.80
CA THR A 3 9.64 -8.20 -8.81
C THR A 3 10.08 -7.02 -9.66
N TRP A 4 9.16 -6.45 -10.42
CA TRP A 4 9.35 -5.38 -11.40
C TRP A 4 10.17 -5.77 -12.64
N SER A 5 10.54 -7.05 -12.78
CA SER A 5 11.15 -7.53 -14.04
C SER A 5 10.12 -7.52 -15.16
N LYS A 6 10.57 -7.07 -16.34
CA LYS A 6 9.81 -7.12 -17.59
C LYS A 6 10.30 -8.26 -18.46
N THR A 7 9.39 -8.98 -19.10
CA THR A 7 9.67 -10.05 -20.06
C THR A 7 8.77 -9.86 -21.28
N GLU A 8 9.31 -10.06 -22.47
CA GLU A 8 8.52 -10.05 -23.70
C GLU A 8 7.87 -11.43 -23.92
N ALA A 9 6.61 -11.40 -24.34
CA ALA A 9 5.79 -12.60 -24.63
C ALA A 9 5.03 -12.36 -25.96
N GLY A 10 5.69 -12.62 -27.07
CA GLY A 10 5.20 -12.28 -28.40
C GLY A 10 5.07 -10.75 -28.55
N ALA A 11 3.87 -10.26 -28.90
CA ALA A 11 3.58 -8.83 -29.00
C ALA A 11 3.31 -8.18 -27.64
N ALA A 12 3.23 -8.94 -26.56
CA ALA A 12 2.93 -8.44 -25.22
C ALA A 12 4.17 -8.31 -24.35
N SER A 13 4.10 -7.41 -23.37
CA SER A 13 5.05 -7.30 -22.27
C SER A 13 4.39 -7.76 -20.97
N VAL A 14 5.12 -8.54 -20.18
CA VAL A 14 4.66 -9.00 -18.86
C VAL A 14 5.58 -8.41 -17.79
N VAL A 15 5.01 -7.70 -16.83
CA VAL A 15 5.74 -7.12 -15.70
C VAL A 15 5.34 -7.87 -14.42
N VAL A 16 6.32 -8.45 -13.73
CA VAL A 16 6.10 -9.13 -12.45
C VAL A 16 5.83 -8.10 -11.37
N LEU A 17 4.69 -8.22 -10.69
CA LEU A 17 4.29 -7.36 -9.59
C LEU A 17 4.64 -8.01 -8.23
N PRO A 18 4.69 -7.22 -7.13
CA PRO A 18 4.79 -7.77 -5.79
C PRO A 18 3.68 -8.76 -5.52
N ALA A 19 4.00 -9.92 -4.98
CA ALA A 19 3.02 -10.91 -4.56
C ALA A 19 2.16 -10.37 -3.40
N GLY A 20 0.91 -10.80 -3.34
CA GLY A 20 0.02 -10.50 -2.21
C GLY A 20 -0.65 -11.77 -1.72
N ALA A 21 -0.68 -12.00 -0.40
CA ALA A 21 -1.23 -13.22 0.20
C ALA A 21 -0.70 -14.53 -0.42
N GLY A 22 0.58 -14.56 -0.79
CA GLY A 22 1.19 -15.71 -1.47
C GLY A 22 0.84 -15.85 -2.96
N VAL A 23 -0.02 -14.99 -3.50
CA VAL A 23 -0.44 -15.03 -4.91
C VAL A 23 0.53 -14.23 -5.77
N LEU A 24 1.11 -14.87 -6.78
CA LEU A 24 1.94 -14.19 -7.78
C LEU A 24 1.06 -13.34 -8.70
N ARG A 25 1.53 -12.14 -9.01
CA ARG A 25 0.81 -11.17 -9.85
C ARG A 25 1.70 -10.70 -11.00
N ALA A 26 1.08 -10.42 -12.10
CA ALA A 26 1.75 -9.78 -13.23
C ALA A 26 0.81 -8.81 -13.94
N LEU A 27 1.39 -7.78 -14.51
CA LEU A 27 0.70 -6.88 -15.44
C LEU A 27 1.02 -7.37 -16.85
N TRP A 28 -0.01 -7.61 -17.66
CA TRP A 28 0.10 -7.94 -19.06
C TRP A 28 -0.30 -6.72 -19.89
N CYS A 29 0.61 -6.27 -20.73
CA CYS A 29 0.43 -5.10 -21.59
C CYS A 29 0.66 -5.52 -23.04
N ALA A 30 -0.32 -5.30 -23.90
CA ALA A 30 -0.24 -5.65 -25.31
C ALA A 30 -0.96 -4.61 -26.18
N PRO A 31 -0.67 -4.56 -27.50
CA PRO A 31 -1.43 -3.76 -28.45
C PRO A 31 -2.94 -4.05 -28.37
N ALA A 32 -3.74 -3.04 -28.66
CA ALA A 32 -5.20 -3.21 -28.72
C ALA A 32 -5.60 -4.34 -29.67
N GLY A 33 -6.59 -5.13 -29.28
CA GLY A 33 -7.05 -6.29 -30.06
C GLY A 33 -6.25 -7.58 -29.85
N THR A 34 -5.14 -7.55 -29.10
CA THR A 34 -4.40 -8.78 -28.74
C THR A 34 -5.23 -9.58 -27.73
N PRO A 35 -5.50 -10.88 -27.99
CA PRO A 35 -6.24 -11.70 -27.04
C PRO A 35 -5.52 -11.78 -25.69
N PRO A 36 -6.24 -11.68 -24.56
CA PRO A 36 -5.63 -11.83 -23.24
C PRO A 36 -5.12 -13.26 -23.02
N PRO A 37 -4.20 -13.47 -22.06
CA PRO A 37 -3.78 -14.81 -21.67
C PRO A 37 -4.98 -15.68 -21.29
N ALA A 38 -4.94 -16.95 -21.66
CA ALA A 38 -5.96 -17.93 -21.27
C ALA A 38 -5.92 -18.15 -19.75
N GLY A 39 -7.10 -18.23 -19.13
CA GLY A 39 -7.25 -18.51 -17.72
C GLY A 39 -8.64 -18.07 -17.19
N PRO A 40 -8.99 -18.48 -15.98
CA PRO A 40 -10.22 -18.04 -15.36
C PRO A 40 -10.13 -16.55 -15.02
N ALA A 41 -11.24 -15.83 -15.24
CA ALA A 41 -11.36 -14.45 -14.81
C ALA A 41 -11.50 -14.38 -13.27
N ILE A 42 -10.85 -13.41 -12.65
CA ILE A 42 -11.03 -13.06 -11.25
C ILE A 42 -11.86 -11.79 -11.14
N THR A 43 -12.53 -11.61 -10.00
CA THR A 43 -13.29 -10.39 -9.76
C THR A 43 -12.37 -9.19 -9.51
N PRO A 44 -12.79 -7.96 -9.84
CA PRO A 44 -12.06 -6.75 -9.47
C PRO A 44 -11.79 -6.66 -7.96
N GLN A 45 -12.73 -7.15 -7.14
CA GLN A 45 -12.57 -7.19 -5.67
C GLN A 45 -11.45 -8.14 -5.24
N ALA A 46 -11.36 -9.34 -5.81
CA ALA A 46 -10.26 -10.26 -5.53
C ALA A 46 -8.91 -9.65 -5.92
N TRP A 47 -8.84 -8.97 -7.07
CA TRP A 47 -7.63 -8.26 -7.48
C TRP A 47 -7.28 -7.12 -6.51
N ALA A 48 -8.26 -6.33 -6.08
CA ALA A 48 -8.07 -5.23 -5.12
C ALA A 48 -7.54 -5.77 -3.77
N TRP A 49 -8.13 -6.87 -3.26
CA TRP A 49 -7.67 -7.50 -2.04
C TRP A 49 -6.22 -7.99 -2.13
N VAL A 50 -5.87 -8.72 -3.17
CA VAL A 50 -4.47 -9.18 -3.39
C VAL A 50 -3.53 -7.97 -3.54
N SER A 51 -4.01 -6.85 -4.09
CA SER A 51 -3.23 -5.60 -4.20
C SER A 51 -2.96 -4.99 -2.83
N VAL A 52 -3.95 -4.90 -1.96
CA VAL A 52 -3.75 -4.47 -0.56
C VAL A 52 -2.76 -5.39 0.15
N ARG A 53 -2.96 -6.71 0.03
CA ARG A 53 -2.08 -7.72 0.65
C ARG A 53 -0.65 -7.72 0.11
N SER A 54 -0.40 -7.09 -1.02
CA SER A 54 0.97 -6.89 -1.54
C SER A 54 1.76 -5.79 -0.83
N GLY A 55 1.10 -4.97 0.00
CA GLY A 55 1.73 -3.85 0.69
C GLY A 55 2.04 -2.64 -0.20
N VAL A 56 1.58 -2.64 -1.45
CA VAL A 56 1.77 -1.53 -2.39
C VAL A 56 0.52 -0.67 -2.41
N ALA A 57 0.54 0.43 -1.67
CA ALA A 57 -0.56 1.40 -1.67
C ALA A 57 -0.62 2.14 -3.01
N MET A 58 -1.82 2.28 -3.56
CA MET A 58 -2.08 3.11 -4.73
C MET A 58 -2.63 4.46 -4.29
N LEU A 59 -2.18 5.52 -4.94
CA LEU A 59 -2.67 6.87 -4.66
C LEU A 59 -4.16 6.97 -5.01
N SER A 60 -4.93 7.51 -4.08
CA SER A 60 -6.36 7.79 -4.24
C SER A 60 -6.69 9.18 -3.69
N GLN A 61 -7.82 9.74 -4.07
CA GLN A 61 -8.20 11.10 -3.66
C GLN A 61 -8.20 11.32 -2.15
N PRO A 62 -8.70 10.39 -1.28
CA PRO A 62 -8.71 10.60 0.17
C PRO A 62 -7.32 10.70 0.81
N ILE A 63 -6.27 10.24 0.13
CA ILE A 63 -4.89 10.25 0.63
C ILE A 63 -3.98 11.16 -0.21
N PHE A 64 -4.57 12.01 -1.06
CA PHE A 64 -3.80 12.98 -1.86
C PHE A 64 -2.99 13.91 -0.94
N GLU A 65 -1.69 14.03 -1.20
CA GLU A 65 -0.72 14.80 -0.40
C GLU A 65 -0.56 14.40 1.08
N ALA A 66 -1.16 13.27 1.53
CA ALA A 66 -1.09 12.84 2.93
C ALA A 66 0.25 12.21 3.32
N PHE A 67 1.03 11.72 2.35
CA PHE A 67 2.23 10.92 2.62
C PHE A 67 3.43 11.33 1.78
N VAL A 68 4.62 11.24 2.38
CA VAL A 68 5.85 11.10 1.59
C VAL A 68 6.06 9.62 1.25
N PRO A 69 6.75 9.29 0.14
CA PRO A 69 6.90 7.89 -0.32
C PRO A 69 7.38 6.90 0.73
N GLN A 70 8.27 7.33 1.63
CA GLN A 70 8.79 6.47 2.69
C GLN A 70 7.74 6.11 3.76
N MET A 71 6.71 6.92 3.95
CA MET A 71 5.60 6.59 4.86
C MET A 71 4.73 5.44 4.33
N LEU A 72 4.86 5.13 3.03
CA LEU A 72 4.23 4.00 2.35
C LEU A 72 5.23 2.90 1.95
N ASN A 73 6.45 2.93 2.50
CA ASN A 73 7.53 1.96 2.24
C ASN A 73 7.95 1.88 0.76
N TYR A 74 7.75 2.94 -0.04
CA TYR A 74 8.03 2.89 -1.49
C TYR A 74 9.51 2.71 -1.81
N GLU A 75 10.42 3.16 -0.94
CA GLU A 75 11.85 2.89 -1.11
C GLU A 75 12.16 1.40 -1.01
N SER A 76 11.44 0.66 -0.16
CA SER A 76 11.64 -0.79 0.04
C SER A 76 11.18 -1.64 -1.13
N ILE A 77 10.24 -1.14 -1.92
CA ILE A 77 9.69 -1.84 -3.09
C ILE A 77 10.26 -1.34 -4.42
N GLY A 78 11.29 -0.49 -4.38
CA GLY A 78 11.91 0.09 -5.58
C GLY A 78 11.09 1.22 -6.24
N GLY A 79 10.09 1.77 -5.56
CA GLY A 79 9.27 2.88 -6.04
C GLY A 79 9.96 4.24 -5.97
N VAL A 80 11.11 4.32 -5.29
CA VAL A 80 11.95 5.52 -5.20
C VAL A 80 13.36 5.21 -5.71
N SER A 81 13.89 6.06 -6.60
CA SER A 81 15.26 5.97 -7.08
C SER A 81 16.04 7.21 -6.67
N PHE A 82 17.15 7.01 -5.97
CA PHE A 82 18.10 8.07 -5.62
C PHE A 82 19.23 8.25 -6.63
N LYS A 83 19.22 7.46 -7.71
CA LYS A 83 20.25 7.47 -8.76
C LYS A 83 19.78 8.11 -10.08
N LYS A 84 18.48 8.45 -10.18
CA LYS A 84 17.94 9.15 -11.36
C LYS A 84 18.14 10.66 -11.26
N GLY A 85 17.91 11.38 -12.35
CA GLY A 85 17.95 12.84 -12.41
C GLY A 85 16.93 13.52 -11.48
N CYS A 86 17.07 14.84 -11.36
CA CYS A 86 16.23 15.68 -10.49
C CYS A 86 14.75 15.70 -10.91
N TYR A 87 13.88 15.86 -9.94
CA TYR A 87 12.42 16.01 -10.12
C TYR A 87 11.84 16.94 -9.02
N PRO A 88 10.69 17.60 -9.25
CA PRO A 88 10.03 18.40 -8.25
C PRO A 88 9.70 17.60 -6.98
N GLY A 89 9.95 18.17 -5.79
CA GLY A 89 9.69 17.51 -4.50
C GLY A 89 10.76 16.51 -4.04
N GLN A 90 11.79 16.25 -4.81
CA GLN A 90 12.87 15.32 -4.44
C GLN A 90 13.59 15.67 -3.13
N GLU A 91 13.65 16.96 -2.76
CA GLU A 91 14.33 17.39 -1.54
C GLU A 91 13.69 16.77 -0.29
N VAL A 92 12.36 16.75 -0.20
CA VAL A 92 11.64 16.16 0.93
C VAL A 92 11.90 14.66 1.01
N VAL A 93 11.87 13.96 -0.14
CA VAL A 93 12.13 12.53 -0.24
C VAL A 93 13.58 12.20 0.16
N ALA A 94 14.55 12.97 -0.34
CA ALA A 94 15.97 12.79 0.00
C ALA A 94 16.25 13.13 1.47
N ARG A 95 15.68 14.20 2.01
CA ARG A 95 15.80 14.56 3.42
C ARG A 95 15.28 13.46 4.32
N SER A 96 14.09 12.92 4.02
CA SER A 96 13.50 11.80 4.76
C SER A 96 14.39 10.56 4.77
N GLN A 97 15.11 10.30 3.67
CA GLN A 97 15.99 9.14 3.54
C GLN A 97 17.33 9.31 4.26
N PHE A 98 17.97 10.48 4.13
CA PHE A 98 19.38 10.64 4.50
C PHE A 98 19.62 11.47 5.75
N ARG A 99 18.65 12.28 6.19
CA ARG A 99 18.79 13.22 7.33
C ARG A 99 17.69 13.11 8.36
N GLY A 100 16.64 12.32 8.11
CA GLY A 100 15.49 12.17 8.99
C GLY A 100 15.41 10.81 9.64
N THR A 101 14.79 10.76 10.83
CA THR A 101 14.26 9.52 11.37
C THR A 101 12.88 9.32 10.78
N LEU A 102 12.65 8.20 10.10
CA LEU A 102 11.33 7.87 9.58
C LEU A 102 10.39 7.55 10.75
N LYS A 103 9.56 8.52 11.09
CA LYS A 103 8.62 8.41 12.23
C LYS A 103 7.33 7.67 11.86
N ARG A 104 7.05 7.45 10.58
CA ARG A 104 5.86 6.74 10.09
C ARG A 104 6.23 5.73 9.03
N ARG A 105 5.57 4.56 9.07
CA ARG A 105 5.78 3.45 8.15
C ARG A 105 4.45 2.80 7.80
N ALA A 106 4.42 2.11 6.67
CA ALA A 106 3.26 1.32 6.28
C ALA A 106 3.31 -0.09 6.89
N TYR A 107 2.13 -0.55 7.30
CA TYR A 107 1.88 -1.90 7.84
C TYR A 107 0.64 -2.48 7.19
N LEU A 108 0.55 -3.81 7.17
CA LEU A 108 -0.69 -4.51 6.87
C LEU A 108 -1.49 -4.68 8.15
N ALA A 109 -2.77 -4.41 8.08
CA ALA A 109 -3.70 -4.55 9.19
C ALA A 109 -4.99 -5.25 8.73
N HIS A 110 -5.71 -5.81 9.69
CA HIS A 110 -7.03 -6.40 9.50
C HIS A 110 -7.98 -5.84 10.55
N SER A 111 -9.25 -5.68 10.20
CA SER A 111 -10.33 -5.33 11.13
C SER A 111 -11.61 -6.03 10.71
N ASP A 112 -12.42 -6.44 11.69
CA ASP A 112 -13.78 -6.94 11.43
C ASP A 112 -14.72 -5.84 10.93
N ALA A 113 -14.35 -4.57 11.18
CA ALA A 113 -15.09 -3.41 10.68
C ALA A 113 -14.71 -3.06 9.26
N ALA A 114 -15.61 -2.38 8.55
CA ALA A 114 -15.32 -1.80 7.24
C ALA A 114 -14.30 -0.66 7.33
N LEU A 115 -13.29 -0.71 6.47
CA LEU A 115 -12.22 0.29 6.40
C LEU A 115 -12.27 1.03 5.06
N SER A 116 -11.85 2.29 5.07
CA SER A 116 -11.75 3.13 3.87
C SER A 116 -10.48 3.98 3.88
N SER A 117 -9.92 4.22 2.71
CA SER A 117 -8.75 5.11 2.56
C SER A 117 -9.04 6.49 3.13
N GLY A 118 -8.09 7.07 3.83
CA GLY A 118 -8.19 8.38 4.46
C GLY A 118 -8.78 8.37 5.86
N GLN A 119 -9.28 7.24 6.37
CA GLN A 119 -9.73 7.15 7.75
C GLN A 119 -8.56 7.30 8.73
N GLU A 120 -8.78 8.08 9.79
CA GLU A 120 -7.83 8.29 10.86
C GLU A 120 -7.70 7.07 11.75
N ILE A 121 -6.49 6.86 12.27
CA ILE A 121 -6.15 5.78 13.19
C ILE A 121 -5.68 6.39 14.49
N PHE A 122 -6.26 5.97 15.58
CA PHE A 122 -5.94 6.41 16.94
C PHE A 122 -5.24 5.30 17.72
N HIS A 123 -4.38 5.69 18.62
CA HIS A 123 -3.69 4.79 19.53
C HIS A 123 -4.36 4.78 20.90
N SER A 124 -4.51 3.61 21.53
CA SER A 124 -5.19 3.50 22.82
C SER A 124 -4.53 4.29 23.97
N LEU A 125 -3.23 4.58 23.87
CA LEU A 125 -2.48 5.33 24.89
C LEU A 125 -2.33 6.82 24.55
N GLU A 126 -2.64 7.24 23.30
CA GLU A 126 -2.54 8.63 22.82
C GLU A 126 -3.84 8.98 22.08
N THR A 127 -4.86 9.32 22.82
CA THR A 127 -6.25 9.43 22.31
C THR A 127 -6.57 10.79 21.70
N ASP A 128 -5.74 11.83 21.95
CA ASP A 128 -6.06 13.21 21.60
C ASP A 128 -5.84 13.55 20.13
N GLN A 129 -5.05 12.74 19.43
CA GLN A 129 -4.73 12.96 18.01
C GLN A 129 -4.50 11.63 17.28
N PRO A 130 -4.77 11.59 15.96
CA PRO A 130 -4.53 10.38 15.19
C PRO A 130 -3.04 10.06 15.08
N CYS A 131 -2.68 8.82 15.26
CA CYS A 131 -1.32 8.30 15.08
C CYS A 131 -1.04 7.93 13.61
N GLY A 132 -2.05 7.85 12.75
CA GLY A 132 -1.91 7.47 11.36
C GLY A 132 -3.18 7.56 10.53
N LEU A 133 -3.10 7.02 9.31
CA LEU A 133 -4.19 6.98 8.33
C LEU A 133 -4.22 5.62 7.62
N VAL A 134 -5.41 5.22 7.19
CA VAL A 134 -5.61 4.11 6.25
C VAL A 134 -5.21 4.58 4.84
N ALA A 135 -4.20 3.95 4.25
CA ALA A 135 -3.74 4.28 2.91
C ALA A 135 -4.52 3.53 1.81
N ALA A 136 -4.86 2.27 2.06
CA ALA A 136 -5.70 1.47 1.17
C ALA A 136 -6.46 0.43 1.99
N ALA A 137 -7.66 0.06 1.57
CA ALA A 137 -8.46 -0.97 2.22
C ALA A 137 -9.30 -1.75 1.22
N CYS A 138 -9.60 -3.00 1.53
CA CYS A 138 -10.47 -3.84 0.73
C CYS A 138 -11.08 -4.95 1.61
N ALA A 139 -12.34 -5.30 1.33
CA ALA A 139 -12.98 -6.44 2.00
C ALA A 139 -12.13 -7.71 1.82
N ALA A 140 -11.92 -8.43 2.90
CA ALA A 140 -11.20 -9.69 2.92
C ALA A 140 -12.13 -10.86 2.54
N PRO A 141 -11.62 -11.93 1.87
CA PRO A 141 -12.45 -13.07 1.46
C PRO A 141 -13.11 -13.80 2.63
N ASP A 142 -12.42 -13.85 3.76
CA ASP A 142 -12.85 -14.58 4.95
C ASP A 142 -13.64 -13.69 5.95
N GLY A 143 -14.02 -12.50 5.52
CA GLY A 143 -14.73 -11.50 6.33
C GLY A 143 -13.85 -10.35 6.79
N GLY A 144 -14.47 -9.28 7.25
CA GLY A 144 -13.77 -8.07 7.66
C GLY A 144 -13.11 -7.33 6.48
N CYS A 145 -12.07 -6.58 6.77
CA CYS A 145 -11.37 -5.72 5.82
C CYS A 145 -9.87 -5.74 6.07
N ASP A 146 -9.09 -6.00 5.02
CA ASP A 146 -7.63 -5.85 5.05
C ASP A 146 -7.23 -4.45 4.58
N ALA A 147 -6.21 -3.88 5.20
CA ALA A 147 -5.75 -2.54 4.90
C ALA A 147 -4.22 -2.42 4.88
N ILE A 148 -3.75 -1.42 4.12
CA ILE A 148 -2.43 -0.82 4.28
C ILE A 148 -2.65 0.43 5.13
N ILE A 149 -2.04 0.48 6.29
CA ILE A 149 -2.08 1.63 7.19
C ILE A 149 -0.71 2.29 7.26
N SER A 150 -0.67 3.61 7.37
CA SER A 150 0.57 4.34 7.64
C SER A 150 0.45 4.99 9.00
N ILE A 151 1.23 4.52 9.96
CA ILE A 151 1.17 4.94 11.37
C ILE A 151 2.54 5.35 11.89
N GLN A 152 2.57 6.04 13.01
CA GLN A 152 3.80 6.30 13.77
C GLN A 152 4.45 4.97 14.19
N THR A 153 5.77 4.88 14.03
CA THR A 153 6.51 3.65 14.38
C THR A 153 6.44 3.34 15.88
N SER A 154 6.30 4.37 16.72
CA SER A 154 6.04 4.22 18.17
C SER A 154 4.70 3.55 18.45
N ALA A 155 3.66 3.88 17.69
CA ALA A 155 2.32 3.30 17.85
C ALA A 155 2.23 1.82 17.42
N ALA A 156 3.18 1.35 16.62
CA ALA A 156 3.25 -0.06 16.23
C ALA A 156 3.89 -0.96 17.30
N ALA A 157 4.53 -0.37 18.32
CA ALA A 157 5.33 -1.12 19.30
C ALA A 157 4.52 -1.61 20.51
N SER A 158 3.39 -0.97 20.84
CA SER A 158 2.58 -1.30 22.03
C SER A 158 1.16 -0.75 21.90
N GLY A 159 0.25 -1.20 22.77
CA GLY A 159 -1.13 -0.76 22.78
C GLY A 159 -1.98 -1.37 21.67
N SER A 160 -3.12 -0.76 21.40
CA SER A 160 -4.05 -1.13 20.33
C SER A 160 -4.34 0.07 19.43
N LEU A 161 -4.71 -0.23 18.18
CA LEU A 161 -5.07 0.76 17.17
C LEU A 161 -6.58 0.74 16.96
N HIS A 162 -7.15 1.91 16.77
CA HIS A 162 -8.60 2.09 16.61
C HIS A 162 -8.91 2.99 15.43
N ILE A 163 -9.99 2.73 14.73
CA ILE A 163 -10.41 3.48 13.55
C ILE A 163 -11.37 4.60 13.92
N GLY A 164 -11.12 5.79 13.39
CA GLY A 164 -12.01 6.96 13.44
C GLY A 164 -12.05 7.69 14.78
N ALA A 165 -11.77 6.99 15.87
CA ALA A 165 -11.70 7.55 17.23
C ALA A 165 -10.95 6.57 18.14
N ALA A 166 -10.50 7.06 19.30
CA ALA A 166 -9.79 6.26 20.31
C ALA A 166 -10.61 5.06 20.87
N GLY A 167 -11.92 5.13 20.83
CA GLY A 167 -12.86 4.05 21.19
C GLY A 167 -13.52 3.37 20.00
N GLY A 168 -13.01 3.59 18.79
CA GLY A 168 -13.53 3.00 17.56
C GLY A 168 -13.22 1.50 17.42
N ALA A 169 -13.59 0.93 16.28
CA ALA A 169 -13.27 -0.47 15.96
C ALA A 169 -11.76 -0.72 16.01
N THR A 170 -11.37 -1.90 16.50
CA THR A 170 -9.97 -2.31 16.61
C THR A 170 -9.41 -2.74 15.25
N LEU A 171 -8.13 -2.42 15.04
CA LEU A 171 -7.29 -2.92 13.94
C LEU A 171 -6.48 -4.11 14.40
#